data_658b56e2a80897a2aec29c8f9cb089bf
#
_entry.id   658b56e2a80897a2aec29c8f9cb089bf
#
_cell.length_a   1.000
_cell.length_b   1.000
_cell.length_c   1.000
_cell.angle_alpha   90.00
_cell.angle_beta   90.00
_cell.angle_gamma   90.00
#
_symmetry.space_group_name_H-M   'P 1'
#
loop_
_entity.id
_entity.type
_entity.pdbx_description
1 polymer ?
#
loop_
_entity_poly.entity_id
_entity_poly.type
_entity_poly.pdbx_seq_one_letter_code
_entity_poly.pdbx_strand_id
1 'polypeptide(L)'
;MNNKHHITILGAGLCGMTLAYLLKQSNYQVTVIEARERLGGRIFTKKKQDQTPIDLGPAWLWNQNTALLSLLEELEIPIHQQLITRNAFYESIASRPPQAFKLPENQEPSYRIAGGTITIVNKLASFLHETELKLDEPVLKLEELKDQIIISTLTASYTTDLVISTLPPRLLVNSIEFSPNLPDSLIGIANETHTWMADSIKFGLSYKEPFWKHKSMSASFFSNLGPFTEIHDHTNYKENKFALAGFMNTALCQESAAYRKEKIVQQLERFFGEEALHFTSYEEQCWSYEKYTHVPYTRFLAAHKNNSHAIYNQKYMNNKLIIAGSETASQYAGYMEGAVRRASSVFDCITAIEHI
;
A
#
# COMPACT_ATOMS: atom_id res chain seq x y z
N MET A 1 -31.82 -16.37 19.49
CA MET A 1 -30.59 -15.58 19.26
C MET A 1 -30.49 -15.41 17.77
N ASN A 2 -30.63 -14.20 17.24
CA ASN A 2 -30.40 -13.97 15.81
C ASN A 2 -28.92 -14.24 15.56
N ASN A 3 -28.61 -15.32 14.85
CA ASN A 3 -27.24 -15.56 14.39
C ASN A 3 -26.89 -14.41 13.44
N LYS A 4 -25.97 -13.56 13.86
CA LYS A 4 -25.41 -12.53 12.96
C LYS A 4 -24.68 -13.23 11.84
N HIS A 5 -24.87 -12.78 10.60
CA HIS A 5 -24.08 -13.26 9.47
C HIS A 5 -22.59 -12.98 9.71
N HIS A 6 -21.78 -14.02 9.58
CA HIS A 6 -20.33 -13.94 9.77
C HIS A 6 -19.64 -13.65 8.45
N ILE A 7 -18.88 -12.56 8.41
CA ILE A 7 -18.09 -12.14 7.26
C ILE A 7 -16.61 -12.25 7.60
N THR A 8 -15.86 -12.97 6.79
CA THR A 8 -14.40 -13.01 6.91
C THR A 8 -13.75 -12.22 5.80
N ILE A 9 -12.90 -11.26 6.18
CA ILE A 9 -12.12 -10.43 5.27
C ILE A 9 -10.69 -10.98 5.21
N LEU A 10 -10.21 -11.31 4.02
CA LEU A 10 -8.83 -11.73 3.78
C LEU A 10 -7.97 -10.50 3.42
N GLY A 11 -6.98 -10.22 4.28
CA GLY A 11 -6.05 -9.11 4.16
C GLY A 11 -6.38 -7.90 5.04
N ALA A 12 -5.43 -7.52 5.89
CA ALA A 12 -5.50 -6.33 6.75
C ALA A 12 -4.78 -5.12 6.15
N GLY A 13 -4.84 -4.96 4.81
CA GLY A 13 -4.48 -3.74 4.10
C GLY A 13 -5.56 -2.67 4.25
N LEU A 14 -5.34 -1.48 3.66
CA LEU A 14 -6.27 -0.35 3.78
C LEU A 14 -7.71 -0.71 3.37
N CYS A 15 -7.89 -1.46 2.28
CA CYS A 15 -9.23 -1.87 1.81
C CYS A 15 -9.93 -2.76 2.85
N GLY A 16 -9.24 -3.81 3.33
CA GLY A 16 -9.82 -4.74 4.30
C GLY A 16 -10.13 -4.08 5.64
N MET A 17 -9.23 -3.22 6.13
CA MET A 17 -9.43 -2.52 7.40
C MET A 17 -10.53 -1.45 7.32
N THR A 18 -10.65 -0.74 6.19
CA THR A 18 -11.77 0.19 5.95
C THR A 18 -13.10 -0.57 5.90
N LEU A 19 -13.15 -1.70 5.20
CA LEU A 19 -14.35 -2.51 5.12
C LEU A 19 -14.76 -3.08 6.51
N ALA A 20 -13.78 -3.58 7.27
CA ALA A 20 -14.04 -4.07 8.63
C ALA A 20 -14.61 -2.97 9.54
N TYR A 21 -14.05 -1.76 9.45
CA TYR A 21 -14.56 -0.58 10.17
C TYR A 21 -16.00 -0.25 9.81
N LEU A 22 -16.35 -0.22 8.53
CA LEU A 22 -17.71 0.05 8.05
C LEU A 22 -18.70 -1.05 8.51
N LEU A 23 -18.34 -2.32 8.34
CA LEU A 23 -19.17 -3.46 8.73
C LEU A 23 -19.41 -3.55 10.25
N LYS A 24 -18.45 -3.07 11.05
CA LYS A 24 -18.61 -3.06 12.50
C LYS A 24 -19.75 -2.15 12.97
N GLN A 25 -20.09 -1.12 12.22
CA GLN A 25 -21.22 -0.23 12.49
C GLN A 25 -22.56 -0.87 12.11
N SER A 26 -22.53 -2.06 11.54
CA SER A 26 -23.70 -2.82 11.09
C SER A 26 -23.90 -4.10 11.91
N ASN A 27 -24.87 -4.92 11.55
CA ASN A 27 -25.25 -6.09 12.34
C ASN A 27 -24.49 -7.37 11.96
N TYR A 28 -23.26 -7.25 11.39
CA TYR A 28 -22.43 -8.40 11.02
C TYR A 28 -21.45 -8.79 12.12
N GLN A 29 -21.08 -10.07 12.15
CA GLN A 29 -19.87 -10.51 12.84
C GLN A 29 -18.72 -10.48 11.83
N VAL A 30 -17.62 -9.82 12.17
CA VAL A 30 -16.49 -9.64 11.25
C VAL A 30 -15.23 -10.28 11.80
N THR A 31 -14.51 -11.02 10.95
CA THR A 31 -13.16 -11.49 11.23
C THR A 31 -12.24 -11.05 10.09
N VAL A 32 -11.08 -10.49 10.43
CA VAL A 32 -10.03 -10.15 9.46
C VAL A 32 -8.87 -11.12 9.63
N ILE A 33 -8.44 -11.77 8.55
CA ILE A 33 -7.31 -12.69 8.53
C ILE A 33 -6.19 -12.09 7.67
N GLU A 34 -5.02 -11.90 8.27
CA GLU A 34 -3.83 -11.34 7.62
C GLU A 34 -2.68 -12.35 7.69
N ALA A 35 -2.03 -12.54 6.55
CA ALA A 35 -0.92 -13.48 6.42
C ALA A 35 0.38 -13.04 7.11
N ARG A 36 0.55 -11.75 7.37
CA ARG A 36 1.70 -11.17 8.06
C ARG A 36 1.43 -10.99 9.54
N GLU A 37 2.49 -10.87 10.31
CA GLU A 37 2.46 -10.45 11.72
C GLU A 37 2.10 -8.95 11.89
N ARG A 38 1.95 -8.21 10.80
CA ARG A 38 1.68 -6.78 10.77
C ARG A 38 0.49 -6.41 9.91
N LEU A 39 -0.15 -5.32 10.26
CA LEU A 39 -1.18 -4.66 9.47
C LEU A 39 -0.60 -3.85 8.29
N GLY A 40 -1.48 -3.40 7.41
CA GLY A 40 -1.22 -2.38 6.41
C GLY A 40 -1.02 -2.90 4.99
N GLY A 41 -0.66 -4.18 4.82
CA GLY A 41 -0.36 -4.72 3.48
C GLY A 41 0.77 -3.93 2.81
N ARG A 42 0.45 -3.23 1.70
CA ARG A 42 1.39 -2.32 0.98
C ARG A 42 1.65 -1.00 1.70
N ILE A 43 0.83 -0.59 2.65
CA ILE A 43 1.16 0.49 3.57
C ILE A 43 2.20 -0.05 4.55
N PHE A 44 3.37 0.57 4.54
CA PHE A 44 4.48 0.18 5.39
C PHE A 44 5.27 1.42 5.80
N THR A 45 5.22 1.76 7.08
CA THR A 45 5.94 2.88 7.67
C THR A 45 6.91 2.36 8.71
N LYS A 46 8.20 2.60 8.52
CA LYS A 46 9.22 2.36 9.55
C LYS A 46 9.21 3.50 10.56
N LYS A 47 9.04 3.14 11.83
CA LYS A 47 9.11 4.09 12.95
C LYS A 47 10.29 3.70 13.84
N LYS A 48 11.21 4.64 14.05
CA LYS A 48 12.26 4.53 15.05
C LYS A 48 12.12 5.65 16.07
N GLN A 49 12.56 5.38 17.29
CA GLN A 49 12.55 6.37 18.36
C GLN A 49 13.35 7.61 17.91
N ASP A 50 12.77 8.79 18.17
CA ASP A 50 13.37 10.09 17.86
C ASP A 50 13.66 10.41 16.38
N GLN A 51 13.15 9.58 15.45
CA GLN A 51 13.25 9.83 14.01
C GLN A 51 11.88 10.12 13.39
N THR A 52 11.88 10.71 12.18
CA THR A 52 10.66 10.83 11.39
C THR A 52 10.19 9.43 10.94
N PRO A 53 8.88 9.16 10.93
CA PRO A 53 8.36 7.96 10.29
C PRO A 53 8.69 7.96 8.80
N ILE A 54 9.24 6.87 8.27
CA ILE A 54 9.57 6.72 6.85
C ILE A 54 8.56 5.80 6.17
N ASP A 55 7.82 6.34 5.21
CA ASP A 55 6.85 5.59 4.41
C ASP A 55 7.53 4.85 3.26
N LEU A 56 7.71 3.55 3.43
CA LEU A 56 8.28 2.63 2.44
C LEU A 56 7.22 1.99 1.53
N GLY A 57 5.95 2.33 1.73
CA GLY A 57 4.81 2.09 0.85
C GLY A 57 4.30 3.40 0.25
N PRO A 58 2.97 3.56 0.01
CA PRO A 58 2.38 4.83 -0.42
C PRO A 58 2.64 5.92 0.64
N ALA A 59 2.91 7.15 0.18
CA ALA A 59 3.26 8.26 1.06
C ALA A 59 2.43 9.51 0.78
N TRP A 60 1.92 9.66 -0.44
CA TRP A 60 1.28 10.89 -0.90
C TRP A 60 -0.19 10.70 -1.24
N LEU A 61 -0.94 11.78 -1.07
CA LEU A 61 -2.32 11.94 -1.50
C LEU A 61 -2.55 13.36 -2.03
N TRP A 62 -3.62 13.55 -2.79
CA TRP A 62 -3.96 14.81 -3.46
C TRP A 62 -5.42 15.16 -3.19
N ASN A 63 -5.82 16.40 -3.52
CA ASN A 63 -7.19 16.89 -3.30
C ASN A 63 -8.27 16.02 -4.00
N GLN A 64 -7.95 15.39 -5.13
CA GLN A 64 -8.86 14.49 -5.83
C GLN A 64 -9.07 13.13 -5.14
N ASN A 65 -8.29 12.81 -4.11
CA ASN A 65 -8.48 11.59 -3.32
C ASN A 65 -9.57 11.76 -2.26
N THR A 66 -10.78 12.05 -2.73
CA THR A 66 -11.89 12.52 -1.89
C THR A 66 -12.39 11.49 -0.88
N ALA A 67 -12.46 10.20 -1.24
CA ALA A 67 -12.89 9.16 -0.31
C ALA A 67 -11.84 8.93 0.80
N LEU A 68 -10.55 8.96 0.44
CA LEU A 68 -9.48 8.86 1.42
C LEU A 68 -9.45 10.06 2.36
N LEU A 69 -9.62 11.28 1.81
CA LEU A 69 -9.66 12.51 2.60
C LEU A 69 -10.85 12.51 3.58
N SER A 70 -12.03 12.11 3.14
CA SER A 70 -13.21 12.00 4.01
C SER A 70 -12.99 10.98 5.14
N LEU A 71 -12.36 9.84 4.83
CA LEU A 71 -12.04 8.84 5.85
C LEU A 71 -10.99 9.36 6.85
N LEU A 72 -9.98 10.11 6.40
CA LEU A 72 -8.98 10.72 7.28
C LEU A 72 -9.60 11.75 8.20
N GLU A 73 -10.53 12.56 7.69
CA GLU A 73 -11.29 13.54 8.46
C GLU A 73 -12.18 12.86 9.52
N GLU A 74 -12.96 11.84 9.13
CA GLU A 74 -13.79 11.03 10.03
C GLU A 74 -12.96 10.40 11.17
N LEU A 75 -11.78 9.92 10.85
CA LEU A 75 -10.86 9.32 11.81
C LEU A 75 -10.04 10.35 12.62
N GLU A 76 -10.22 11.64 12.38
CA GLU A 76 -9.46 12.73 13.02
C GLU A 76 -7.93 12.60 12.82
N ILE A 77 -7.51 12.18 11.63
CA ILE A 77 -6.09 12.00 11.29
C ILE A 77 -5.60 13.22 10.51
N PRO A 78 -4.68 14.03 11.07
CA PRO A 78 -4.17 15.20 10.39
C PRO A 78 -3.33 14.84 9.16
N ILE A 79 -3.42 15.70 8.14
CA ILE A 79 -2.53 15.69 6.98
C ILE A 79 -1.72 16.97 6.95
N HIS A 80 -0.61 16.96 6.24
CA HIS A 80 0.21 18.15 6.00
C HIS A 80 0.70 18.15 4.55
N GLN A 81 0.88 19.35 4.03
CA GLN A 81 1.38 19.52 2.68
C GLN A 81 2.80 18.98 2.56
N GLN A 82 3.08 18.24 1.49
CA GLN A 82 4.43 17.85 1.12
C GLN A 82 5.25 19.11 0.84
N LEU A 83 6.37 19.24 1.52
CA LEU A 83 7.30 20.34 1.24
C LEU A 83 7.87 20.16 -0.17
N ILE A 84 7.49 21.04 -1.06
CA ILE A 84 8.00 21.12 -2.42
C ILE A 84 8.62 22.49 -2.58
N THR A 85 9.92 22.53 -2.84
CA THR A 85 10.57 23.78 -3.26
C THR A 85 10.29 24.01 -4.74
N ARG A 86 10.27 25.27 -5.18
CA ARG A 86 10.02 25.63 -6.61
C ARG A 86 11.10 25.10 -7.56
N ASN A 87 12.29 24.77 -7.06
CA ASN A 87 13.38 24.21 -7.85
C ASN A 87 13.45 22.70 -7.63
N ALA A 88 13.59 21.96 -8.71
CA ALA A 88 13.93 20.55 -8.69
C ALA A 88 15.22 20.34 -9.50
N PHE A 89 15.87 19.19 -9.31
CA PHE A 89 17.09 18.86 -10.03
C PHE A 89 16.85 17.60 -10.84
N TYR A 90 17.43 17.56 -12.04
CA TYR A 90 17.34 16.43 -12.94
C TYR A 90 18.72 16.02 -13.44
N GLU A 91 19.04 14.76 -13.28
CA GLU A 91 20.27 14.14 -13.79
C GLU A 91 19.94 13.28 -15.00
N SER A 92 20.40 13.71 -16.17
CA SER A 92 20.20 12.98 -17.44
C SER A 92 21.50 12.43 -18.01
N ILE A 93 22.65 13.01 -17.69
CA ILE A 93 23.95 12.71 -18.29
C ILE A 93 25.01 12.62 -17.19
N ALA A 94 25.68 11.46 -17.09
CA ALA A 94 26.66 11.19 -16.03
C ALA A 94 27.89 12.14 -16.02
N SER A 95 28.26 12.68 -17.18
CA SER A 95 29.40 13.59 -17.32
C SER A 95 29.08 15.06 -17.05
N ARG A 96 27.83 15.39 -16.67
CA ARG A 96 27.38 16.74 -16.37
C ARG A 96 26.75 16.82 -14.99
N PRO A 97 26.88 17.96 -14.29
CA PRO A 97 26.14 18.18 -13.04
C PRO A 97 24.64 18.15 -13.29
N PRO A 98 23.84 17.80 -12.29
CA PRO A 98 22.39 17.87 -12.37
C PRO A 98 21.92 19.28 -12.76
N GLN A 99 20.88 19.31 -13.61
CA GLN A 99 20.33 20.58 -14.08
C GLN A 99 19.18 21.01 -13.15
N ALA A 100 19.25 22.25 -12.68
CA ALA A 100 18.14 22.84 -11.95
C ALA A 100 17.02 23.26 -12.93
N PHE A 101 15.77 22.95 -12.58
CA PHE A 101 14.60 23.40 -13.32
C PHE A 101 13.51 23.85 -12.35
N LYS A 102 12.64 24.75 -12.82
CA LYS A 102 11.50 25.20 -12.02
C LYS A 102 10.32 24.29 -12.23
N LEU A 103 9.74 23.84 -11.11
CA LEU A 103 8.45 23.16 -11.16
C LEU A 103 7.36 24.15 -11.58
N PRO A 104 6.27 23.67 -12.25
CA PRO A 104 5.15 24.51 -12.63
C PRO A 104 4.55 25.25 -11.42
N GLU A 105 4.21 26.54 -11.61
CA GLU A 105 3.63 27.35 -10.51
C GLU A 105 2.27 26.83 -10.05
N ASN A 106 1.51 26.22 -10.95
CA ASN A 106 0.18 25.69 -10.70
C ASN A 106 0.19 24.17 -10.41
N GLN A 107 1.30 23.64 -9.90
CA GLN A 107 1.34 22.23 -9.51
C GLN A 107 0.37 21.98 -8.36
N GLU A 108 -0.52 21.01 -8.54
CA GLU A 108 -1.45 20.60 -7.49
C GLU A 108 -0.67 20.11 -6.26
N PRO A 109 -0.98 20.61 -5.05
CA PRO A 109 -0.27 20.21 -3.85
C PRO A 109 -0.54 18.74 -3.53
N SER A 110 0.50 18.03 -3.13
CA SER A 110 0.39 16.72 -2.52
C SER A 110 0.49 16.83 -1.00
N TYR A 111 -0.09 15.87 -0.31
CA TYR A 111 -0.14 15.83 1.16
C TYR A 111 0.39 14.51 1.68
N ARG A 112 0.76 14.49 2.96
CA ARG A 112 1.19 13.31 3.70
C ARG A 112 0.39 13.18 4.99
N ILE A 113 0.23 11.94 5.46
CA ILE A 113 -0.47 11.64 6.71
C ILE A 113 0.47 11.85 7.89
N ALA A 114 0.01 12.60 8.89
CA ALA A 114 0.77 12.83 10.12
C ALA A 114 1.07 11.50 10.84
N GLY A 115 2.33 11.30 11.20
CA GLY A 115 2.77 10.05 11.82
C GLY A 115 3.05 8.89 10.84
N GLY A 116 3.00 9.16 9.53
CA GLY A 116 3.18 8.19 8.45
C GLY A 116 1.87 7.49 8.07
N THR A 117 1.85 6.95 6.87
CA THR A 117 0.63 6.36 6.26
C THR A 117 0.03 5.20 7.07
N ILE A 118 0.85 4.47 7.84
CA ILE A 118 0.35 3.39 8.72
C ILE A 118 -0.63 3.90 9.80
N THR A 119 -0.65 5.20 10.08
CA THR A 119 -1.53 5.77 11.11
C THR A 119 -3.00 5.52 10.80
N ILE A 120 -3.42 5.59 9.53
CA ILE A 120 -4.81 5.30 9.15
C ILE A 120 -5.19 3.85 9.43
N VAL A 121 -4.31 2.90 9.11
CA VAL A 121 -4.57 1.47 9.34
C VAL A 121 -4.64 1.14 10.83
N ASN A 122 -3.71 1.70 11.63
CA ASN A 122 -3.71 1.51 13.08
C ASN A 122 -4.96 2.12 13.73
N LYS A 123 -5.42 3.26 13.26
CA LYS A 123 -6.64 3.90 13.76
C LYS A 123 -7.87 3.04 13.42
N LEU A 124 -7.98 2.51 12.20
CA LEU A 124 -9.04 1.59 11.81
C LEU A 124 -9.02 0.32 12.68
N ALA A 125 -7.83 -0.24 12.91
CA ALA A 125 -7.68 -1.42 13.76
C ALA A 125 -8.12 -1.17 15.22
N SER A 126 -7.96 0.05 15.73
CA SER A 126 -8.36 0.38 17.11
C SER A 126 -9.86 0.27 17.37
N PHE A 127 -10.69 0.18 16.33
CA PHE A 127 -12.13 -0.07 16.44
C PHE A 127 -12.49 -1.56 16.45
N LEU A 128 -11.55 -2.46 16.19
CA LEU A 128 -11.74 -3.92 16.22
C LEU A 128 -11.29 -4.50 17.57
N HIS A 129 -11.95 -5.59 18.00
CA HIS A 129 -11.46 -6.38 19.13
C HIS A 129 -10.36 -7.35 18.66
N GLU A 130 -9.46 -7.74 19.57
CA GLU A 130 -8.37 -8.68 19.25
C GLU A 130 -8.87 -10.02 18.68
N THR A 131 -10.05 -10.48 19.10
CA THR A 131 -10.66 -11.72 18.60
C THR A 131 -11.13 -11.62 17.15
N GLU A 132 -11.31 -10.41 16.63
CA GLU A 132 -11.76 -10.13 15.25
C GLU A 132 -10.58 -10.02 14.28
N LEU A 133 -9.35 -9.94 14.78
CA LEU A 133 -8.15 -9.77 13.96
C LEU A 133 -7.17 -10.92 14.18
N LYS A 134 -6.90 -11.69 13.13
CA LYS A 134 -5.97 -12.82 13.11
C LYS A 134 -4.75 -12.45 12.27
N LEU A 135 -3.61 -12.28 12.92
CA LEU A 135 -2.33 -12.00 12.26
C LEU A 135 -1.50 -13.28 12.18
N ASP A 136 -0.51 -13.29 11.29
CA ASP A 136 0.37 -14.43 11.03
C ASP A 136 -0.38 -15.71 10.61
N GLU A 137 -1.51 -15.50 9.91
CA GLU A 137 -2.43 -16.55 9.47
C GLU A 137 -2.59 -16.56 7.95
N PRO A 138 -1.60 -17.07 7.19
CA PRO A 138 -1.74 -17.20 5.74
C PRO A 138 -2.82 -18.22 5.39
N VAL A 139 -3.85 -17.76 4.67
CA VAL A 139 -4.92 -18.62 4.15
C VAL A 139 -4.36 -19.46 3.01
N LEU A 140 -4.59 -20.78 3.08
CA LEU A 140 -4.11 -21.75 2.12
C LEU A 140 -5.23 -22.31 1.23
N LYS A 141 -6.45 -22.44 1.79
CA LYS A 141 -7.59 -23.03 1.06
C LYS A 141 -8.89 -22.37 1.45
N LEU A 142 -9.77 -22.20 0.46
CA LEU A 142 -11.19 -21.89 0.63
C LEU A 142 -12.01 -23.04 0.09
N GLU A 143 -12.85 -23.64 0.91
CA GLU A 143 -13.69 -24.77 0.55
C GLU A 143 -15.15 -24.44 0.80
N GLU A 144 -15.97 -24.54 -0.24
CA GLU A 144 -17.40 -24.35 -0.12
C GLU A 144 -18.07 -25.58 0.44
N LEU A 145 -18.78 -25.43 1.55
CA LEU A 145 -19.56 -26.48 2.17
C LEU A 145 -21.00 -26.02 2.38
N LYS A 146 -21.93 -26.48 1.53
CA LYS A 146 -23.35 -26.08 1.58
C LYS A 146 -23.52 -24.56 1.63
N ASP A 147 -23.88 -24.03 2.81
CA ASP A 147 -24.22 -22.61 3.00
C ASP A 147 -23.05 -21.77 3.49
N GLN A 148 -21.89 -22.34 3.76
CA GLN A 148 -20.73 -21.69 4.34
C GLN A 148 -19.45 -21.94 3.55
N ILE A 149 -18.39 -21.19 3.89
CA ILE A 149 -17.03 -21.45 3.45
C ILE A 149 -16.17 -21.84 4.64
N ILE A 150 -15.39 -22.90 4.46
CA ILE A 150 -14.30 -23.27 5.36
C ILE A 150 -13.03 -22.61 4.83
N ILE A 151 -12.37 -21.85 5.71
CA ILE A 151 -11.09 -21.19 5.46
C ILE A 151 -10.02 -21.97 6.21
N SER A 152 -9.06 -22.54 5.50
CA SER A 152 -7.93 -23.26 6.11
C SER A 152 -6.66 -22.42 6.07
N THR A 153 -6.00 -22.29 7.21
CA THR A 153 -4.67 -21.69 7.37
C THR A 153 -3.64 -22.75 7.74
N LEU A 154 -2.41 -22.38 8.06
CA LEU A 154 -1.40 -23.31 8.56
C LEU A 154 -1.74 -23.84 9.95
N THR A 155 -2.42 -23.08 10.79
CA THR A 155 -2.59 -23.33 12.22
C THR A 155 -4.04 -23.55 12.64
N ALA A 156 -5.01 -23.09 11.83
CA ALA A 156 -6.42 -23.08 12.19
C ALA A 156 -7.34 -23.32 10.99
N SER A 157 -8.63 -23.55 11.31
CA SER A 157 -9.72 -23.56 10.35
C SER A 157 -10.86 -22.69 10.86
N TYR A 158 -11.44 -21.88 9.98
CA TYR A 158 -12.53 -20.96 10.28
C TYR A 158 -13.73 -21.26 9.38
N THR A 159 -14.93 -21.01 9.88
CA THR A 159 -16.16 -21.14 9.09
C THR A 159 -16.84 -19.78 9.02
N THR A 160 -17.32 -19.41 7.82
CA THR A 160 -17.92 -18.09 7.57
C THR A 160 -19.03 -18.19 6.50
N ASP A 161 -19.98 -17.26 6.54
CA ASP A 161 -21.06 -17.20 5.55
C ASP A 161 -20.61 -16.48 4.26
N LEU A 162 -19.68 -15.52 4.38
CA LEU A 162 -19.17 -14.74 3.27
C LEU A 162 -17.67 -14.47 3.44
N VAL A 163 -16.90 -14.72 2.40
CA VAL A 163 -15.49 -14.31 2.30
C VAL A 163 -15.36 -13.08 1.41
N ILE A 164 -14.63 -12.07 1.88
CA ILE A 164 -14.26 -10.92 1.08
C ILE A 164 -12.74 -10.86 0.98
N SER A 165 -12.21 -11.17 -0.19
CA SER A 165 -10.77 -11.12 -0.44
C SER A 165 -10.36 -9.71 -0.84
N THR A 166 -9.51 -9.06 -0.05
CA THR A 166 -8.89 -7.77 -0.38
C THR A 166 -7.45 -7.92 -0.88
N LEU A 167 -7.04 -9.15 -1.18
CA LEU A 167 -5.74 -9.46 -1.76
C LEU A 167 -5.64 -8.95 -3.21
N PRO A 168 -4.44 -8.62 -3.70
CA PRO A 168 -4.24 -8.43 -5.13
C PRO A 168 -4.74 -9.65 -5.92
N PRO A 169 -5.50 -9.47 -7.01
CA PRO A 169 -6.13 -10.60 -7.72
C PRO A 169 -5.16 -11.69 -8.15
N ARG A 170 -3.97 -11.32 -8.65
CA ARG A 170 -2.92 -12.26 -9.01
C ARG A 170 -2.43 -13.08 -7.81
N LEU A 171 -2.24 -12.45 -6.67
CA LEU A 171 -1.85 -13.14 -5.44
C LEU A 171 -2.94 -14.12 -5.02
N LEU A 172 -4.20 -13.70 -5.01
CA LEU A 172 -5.34 -14.51 -4.62
C LEU A 172 -5.36 -15.86 -5.36
N VAL A 173 -5.29 -15.85 -6.69
CA VAL A 173 -5.42 -17.05 -7.50
C VAL A 173 -4.16 -17.93 -7.54
N ASN A 174 -3.01 -17.42 -7.07
CA ASN A 174 -1.76 -18.18 -7.07
C ASN A 174 -1.36 -18.69 -5.67
N SER A 175 -1.97 -18.17 -4.60
CA SER A 175 -1.59 -18.53 -3.23
C SER A 175 -2.66 -19.29 -2.46
N ILE A 176 -3.91 -19.31 -2.94
CA ILE A 176 -5.03 -19.96 -2.26
C ILE A 176 -5.62 -21.04 -3.17
N GLU A 177 -5.82 -22.23 -2.63
CA GLU A 177 -6.57 -23.32 -3.26
C GLU A 177 -8.07 -23.08 -3.09
N PHE A 178 -8.85 -23.37 -4.14
CA PHE A 178 -10.31 -23.22 -4.12
C PHE A 178 -11.01 -24.53 -4.39
N SER A 179 -12.03 -24.84 -3.61
CA SER A 179 -12.91 -26.00 -3.82
C SER A 179 -14.39 -25.57 -3.71
N PRO A 180 -15.14 -25.53 -4.82
CA PRO A 180 -14.73 -25.84 -6.20
C PRO A 180 -13.75 -24.80 -6.79
N ASN A 181 -13.07 -25.18 -7.86
CA ASN A 181 -12.16 -24.28 -8.57
C ASN A 181 -12.86 -23.01 -9.03
N LEU A 182 -12.12 -21.89 -9.00
CA LEU A 182 -12.58 -20.64 -9.61
C LEU A 182 -12.67 -20.79 -11.14
N PRO A 183 -13.54 -20.03 -11.81
CA PRO A 183 -13.64 -20.05 -13.27
C PRO A 183 -12.31 -19.70 -13.96
N ASP A 184 -11.95 -20.42 -15.03
CA ASP A 184 -10.74 -20.18 -15.81
C ASP A 184 -10.64 -18.75 -16.34
N SER A 185 -11.78 -18.14 -16.68
CA SER A 185 -11.85 -16.74 -17.11
C SER A 185 -11.39 -15.78 -16.01
N LEU A 186 -11.76 -16.03 -14.75
CA LEU A 186 -11.28 -15.22 -13.61
C LEU A 186 -9.78 -15.45 -13.37
N ILE A 187 -9.34 -16.71 -13.36
CA ILE A 187 -7.93 -17.07 -13.15
C ILE A 187 -7.06 -16.41 -14.22
N GLY A 188 -7.49 -16.46 -15.50
CA GLY A 188 -6.78 -15.85 -16.62
C GLY A 188 -6.63 -14.32 -16.46
N ILE A 189 -7.72 -13.61 -16.17
CA ILE A 189 -7.69 -12.17 -15.96
C ILE A 189 -6.88 -11.80 -14.70
N ALA A 190 -7.06 -12.51 -13.60
CA ALA A 190 -6.34 -12.26 -12.35
C ALA A 190 -4.82 -12.43 -12.52
N ASN A 191 -4.37 -13.46 -13.25
CA ASN A 191 -2.97 -13.68 -13.59
C ASN A 191 -2.35 -12.56 -14.45
N GLU A 192 -3.17 -11.85 -15.20
CA GLU A 192 -2.75 -10.71 -16.01
C GLU A 192 -3.11 -9.35 -15.39
N THR A 193 -3.59 -9.32 -14.17
CA THR A 193 -3.84 -8.08 -13.44
C THR A 193 -2.57 -7.59 -12.79
N HIS A 194 -2.19 -6.35 -13.14
CA HIS A 194 -1.01 -5.72 -12.59
C HIS A 194 -1.22 -5.34 -11.13
N THR A 195 -0.35 -5.80 -10.24
CA THR A 195 -0.31 -5.37 -8.84
C THR A 195 0.51 -4.09 -8.73
N TRP A 196 -0.16 -2.96 -8.43
CA TRP A 196 0.49 -1.65 -8.41
C TRP A 196 1.64 -1.59 -7.41
N MET A 197 2.78 -1.08 -7.86
CA MET A 197 4.02 -0.89 -7.08
C MET A 197 4.63 -2.18 -6.49
N ALA A 198 4.19 -3.36 -6.94
CA ALA A 198 4.70 -4.63 -6.41
C ALA A 198 6.16 -4.94 -6.78
N ASP A 199 6.72 -4.25 -7.74
CA ASP A 199 8.10 -4.36 -8.21
C ASP A 199 8.98 -3.17 -7.79
N SER A 200 8.45 -2.21 -7.05
CA SER A 200 9.19 -1.02 -6.65
C SER A 200 10.17 -1.28 -5.51
N ILE A 201 11.20 -0.43 -5.44
CA ILE A 201 12.08 -0.32 -4.29
C ILE A 201 11.94 1.09 -3.73
N LYS A 202 11.55 1.20 -2.46
CA LYS A 202 11.56 2.47 -1.73
C LYS A 202 12.67 2.49 -0.68
N PHE A 203 13.20 3.68 -0.45
CA PHE A 203 14.19 3.90 0.60
C PHE A 203 13.97 5.23 1.31
N GLY A 204 14.60 5.40 2.46
CA GLY A 204 14.64 6.65 3.18
C GLY A 204 15.82 6.74 4.13
N LEU A 205 16.29 7.96 4.35
CA LEU A 205 17.38 8.29 5.26
C LEU A 205 16.95 9.38 6.23
N SER A 206 17.17 9.14 7.52
CA SER A 206 16.90 10.14 8.57
C SER A 206 18.16 10.96 8.86
N TYR A 207 17.96 12.23 9.18
CA TYR A 207 19.03 13.19 9.48
C TYR A 207 18.72 13.95 10.77
N LYS A 208 19.76 14.44 11.43
CA LYS A 208 19.61 15.35 12.59
C LYS A 208 19.19 16.74 12.15
N GLU A 209 19.66 17.19 10.99
CA GLU A 209 19.44 18.52 10.43
C GLU A 209 19.05 18.43 8.95
N PRO A 210 18.17 19.33 8.47
CA PRO A 210 17.74 19.36 7.07
C PRO A 210 18.72 20.17 6.21
N PHE A 211 19.94 19.67 6.00
CA PHE A 211 21.03 20.36 5.28
C PHE A 211 20.59 20.87 3.89
N TRP A 212 19.67 20.15 3.23
CA TRP A 212 19.13 20.59 1.93
C TRP A 212 18.31 21.88 2.01
N LYS A 213 17.72 22.21 3.15
CA LYS A 213 17.00 23.48 3.36
C LYS A 213 17.95 24.66 3.48
N HIS A 214 19.10 24.48 4.13
CA HIS A 214 20.08 25.55 4.36
C HIS A 214 20.81 25.98 3.09
N LYS A 215 20.98 25.08 2.14
CA LYS A 215 21.64 25.37 0.86
C LYS A 215 20.69 25.92 -0.20
N SER A 216 19.45 26.25 0.14
CA SER A 216 18.40 26.61 -0.82
C SER A 216 18.25 25.56 -1.92
N MET A 217 18.70 24.33 -1.65
CA MET A 217 18.57 23.21 -2.55
C MET A 217 17.15 22.64 -2.43
N SER A 218 16.60 22.24 -3.55
CA SER A 218 15.38 21.45 -3.53
C SER A 218 15.69 20.08 -2.94
N ALA A 219 14.77 19.55 -2.15
CA ALA A 219 14.79 18.14 -1.81
C ALA A 219 14.11 17.25 -2.88
N SER A 220 13.77 17.81 -4.04
CA SER A 220 13.20 17.06 -5.16
C SER A 220 14.25 16.85 -6.23
N PHE A 221 14.74 15.62 -6.33
CA PHE A 221 15.71 15.20 -7.34
C PHE A 221 15.16 14.06 -8.15
N PHE A 222 15.43 14.10 -9.44
CA PHE A 222 15.09 13.06 -10.40
C PHE A 222 16.34 12.63 -11.15
N SER A 223 16.49 11.34 -11.42
CA SER A 223 17.64 10.80 -12.13
C SER A 223 17.24 9.64 -13.05
N ASN A 224 17.74 9.68 -14.27
CA ASN A 224 17.68 8.55 -15.21
C ASN A 224 18.92 7.65 -15.14
N LEU A 225 19.92 8.03 -14.36
CA LEU A 225 21.24 7.39 -14.39
C LEU A 225 21.60 6.68 -13.09
N GLY A 226 21.07 7.18 -12.01
CA GLY A 226 21.52 6.76 -10.70
C GLY A 226 20.77 5.57 -10.13
N PRO A 227 21.23 5.03 -8.99
CA PRO A 227 20.47 4.04 -8.24
C PRO A 227 19.14 4.57 -7.75
N PHE A 228 18.99 5.83 -7.32
CA PHE A 228 17.68 6.40 -7.10
C PHE A 228 17.14 7.07 -8.37
N THR A 229 15.85 6.91 -8.62
CA THR A 229 15.14 7.55 -9.73
C THR A 229 14.53 8.88 -9.31
N GLU A 230 14.11 8.96 -8.06
CA GLU A 230 13.61 10.19 -7.44
C GLU A 230 13.82 10.18 -5.93
N ILE A 231 13.98 11.38 -5.35
CA ILE A 231 14.06 11.59 -3.90
C ILE A 231 13.37 12.89 -3.52
N HIS A 232 12.72 12.89 -2.34
CA HIS A 232 11.93 14.00 -1.84
C HIS A 232 12.18 14.23 -0.36
N ASP A 233 11.93 15.47 0.11
CA ASP A 233 11.84 15.78 1.54
C ASP A 233 10.79 14.89 2.22
N HIS A 234 11.17 14.30 3.34
CA HIS A 234 10.29 13.47 4.15
C HIS A 234 10.26 13.92 5.61
N THR A 235 10.42 15.21 5.83
CA THR A 235 10.27 15.86 7.14
C THR A 235 8.91 15.54 7.75
N ASN A 236 8.86 15.32 9.05
CA ASN A 236 7.62 15.00 9.76
C ASN A 236 6.66 16.20 9.87
N TYR A 237 5.41 15.93 10.27
CA TYR A 237 4.34 16.93 10.44
C TYR A 237 4.73 18.11 11.34
N LYS A 238 5.52 17.88 12.39
CA LYS A 238 5.96 18.94 13.33
C LYS A 238 7.20 19.68 12.86
N GLU A 239 7.74 19.35 11.71
CA GLU A 239 8.96 19.92 11.12
C GLU A 239 10.19 19.92 12.04
N ASN A 240 10.28 18.95 12.93
CA ASN A 240 11.37 18.81 13.90
C ASN A 240 12.15 17.50 13.79
N LYS A 241 11.81 16.65 12.82
CA LYS A 241 12.49 15.39 12.48
C LYS A 241 12.59 15.28 10.97
N PHE A 242 13.78 15.05 10.46
CA PHE A 242 14.12 15.25 9.06
C PHE A 242 14.51 13.95 8.37
N ALA A 243 14.04 13.75 7.16
CA ALA A 243 14.43 12.64 6.30
C ALA A 243 14.31 13.00 4.83
N LEU A 244 15.01 12.24 4.01
CA LEU A 244 14.80 12.11 2.58
C LEU A 244 14.23 10.72 2.29
N ALA A 245 13.28 10.64 1.37
CA ALA A 245 12.73 9.35 0.92
C ALA A 245 12.51 9.36 -0.60
N GLY A 246 12.64 8.21 -1.21
CA GLY A 246 12.54 8.11 -2.66
C GLY A 246 12.40 6.69 -3.19
N PHE A 247 12.54 6.56 -4.50
CA PHE A 247 12.50 5.29 -5.21
C PHE A 247 13.86 4.97 -5.83
N MET A 248 14.17 3.69 -5.88
CA MET A 248 15.32 3.17 -6.61
C MET A 248 14.89 2.61 -7.96
N ASN A 249 15.86 2.52 -8.85
CA ASN A 249 15.72 1.75 -10.07
C ASN A 249 15.41 0.28 -9.73
N THR A 250 14.34 -0.26 -10.30
CA THR A 250 13.87 -1.62 -10.02
C THR A 250 14.85 -2.70 -10.45
N ALA A 251 15.77 -2.41 -11.40
CA ALA A 251 16.85 -3.32 -11.76
C ALA A 251 17.76 -3.69 -10.58
N LEU A 252 17.82 -2.85 -9.54
CA LEU A 252 18.59 -3.11 -8.33
C LEU A 252 17.93 -4.14 -7.37
N CYS A 253 16.74 -4.62 -7.65
CA CYS A 253 16.11 -5.67 -6.85
C CYS A 253 16.98 -6.92 -6.73
N GLN A 254 17.74 -7.28 -7.77
CA GLN A 254 18.59 -8.46 -7.77
C GLN A 254 19.87 -8.29 -6.95
N GLU A 255 20.21 -7.06 -6.58
CA GLU A 255 21.41 -6.73 -5.82
C GLU A 255 21.18 -6.89 -4.30
N SER A 256 22.25 -7.02 -3.54
CA SER A 256 22.16 -7.07 -2.07
C SER A 256 21.76 -5.71 -1.50
N ALA A 257 21.11 -5.72 -0.31
CA ALA A 257 20.75 -4.50 0.40
C ALA A 257 21.99 -3.63 0.72
N ALA A 258 23.13 -4.25 1.00
CA ALA A 258 24.39 -3.54 1.24
C ALA A 258 24.86 -2.81 -0.01
N TYR A 259 24.81 -3.46 -1.18
CA TYR A 259 25.14 -2.85 -2.46
C TYR A 259 24.20 -1.69 -2.81
N ARG A 260 22.89 -1.90 -2.68
CA ARG A 260 21.90 -0.83 -2.92
C ARG A 260 22.17 0.38 -2.06
N LYS A 261 22.35 0.19 -0.74
CA LYS A 261 22.69 1.26 0.19
C LYS A 261 23.95 2.00 -0.21
N GLU A 262 25.04 1.29 -0.52
CA GLU A 262 26.30 1.89 -0.96
C GLU A 262 26.08 2.80 -2.16
N LYS A 263 25.37 2.32 -3.19
CA LYS A 263 25.12 3.08 -4.42
C LYS A 263 24.24 4.30 -4.20
N ILE A 264 23.22 4.21 -3.33
CA ILE A 264 22.40 5.35 -2.94
C ILE A 264 23.24 6.41 -2.22
N VAL A 265 24.08 6.00 -1.27
CA VAL A 265 24.94 6.92 -0.52
C VAL A 265 25.94 7.63 -1.44
N GLN A 266 26.58 6.91 -2.37
CA GLN A 266 27.47 7.49 -3.37
C GLN A 266 26.77 8.51 -4.28
N GLN A 267 25.53 8.24 -4.68
CA GLN A 267 24.76 9.20 -5.48
C GLN A 267 24.35 10.42 -4.66
N LEU A 268 23.92 10.23 -3.41
CA LEU A 268 23.57 11.34 -2.50
C LEU A 268 24.76 12.25 -2.24
N GLU A 269 25.95 11.68 -1.98
CA GLU A 269 27.19 12.44 -1.80
C GLU A 269 27.53 13.29 -3.04
N ARG A 270 27.40 12.70 -4.24
CA ARG A 270 27.63 13.40 -5.50
C ARG A 270 26.68 14.59 -5.69
N PHE A 271 25.43 14.49 -5.23
CA PHE A 271 24.43 15.55 -5.37
C PHE A 271 24.48 16.59 -4.30
N PHE A 272 24.61 16.16 -3.05
CA PHE A 272 24.45 17.03 -1.89
C PHE A 272 25.78 17.33 -1.18
N GLY A 273 26.83 16.61 -1.53
CA GLY A 273 28.14 16.70 -0.85
C GLY A 273 28.18 15.85 0.42
N GLU A 274 29.25 16.07 1.20
CA GLU A 274 29.58 15.29 2.40
C GLU A 274 28.46 15.27 3.46
N GLU A 275 27.66 16.33 3.58
CA GLU A 275 26.57 16.41 4.55
C GLU A 275 25.53 15.30 4.36
N ALA A 276 25.35 14.82 3.13
CA ALA A 276 24.45 13.71 2.85
C ALA A 276 24.89 12.39 3.50
N LEU A 277 26.16 12.27 3.88
CA LEU A 277 26.70 11.08 4.55
C LEU A 277 26.36 11.03 6.05
N HIS A 278 25.93 12.15 6.65
CA HIS A 278 25.65 12.26 8.07
C HIS A 278 24.23 11.78 8.45
N PHE A 279 23.71 10.78 7.73
CA PHE A 279 22.41 10.17 8.07
C PHE A 279 22.50 9.34 9.36
N THR A 280 21.43 9.35 10.14
CA THR A 280 21.30 8.60 11.40
C THR A 280 20.71 7.20 11.20
N SER A 281 19.92 7.00 10.13
CA SER A 281 19.43 5.70 9.74
C SER A 281 19.15 5.63 8.23
N TYR A 282 19.21 4.42 7.72
CA TYR A 282 18.82 4.04 6.36
C TYR A 282 17.81 2.91 6.45
N GLU A 283 16.71 3.04 5.71
CA GLU A 283 15.65 2.05 5.60
C GLU A 283 15.33 1.81 4.12
N GLU A 284 15.03 0.58 3.76
CA GLU A 284 14.57 0.25 2.41
C GLU A 284 13.53 -0.86 2.42
N GLN A 285 12.72 -0.91 1.37
CA GLN A 285 11.78 -1.98 1.07
C GLN A 285 11.80 -2.31 -0.40
N CYS A 286 12.22 -3.52 -0.74
CA CYS A 286 12.08 -4.10 -2.08
C CYS A 286 10.78 -4.91 -2.12
N TRP A 287 9.75 -4.37 -2.78
CA TRP A 287 8.42 -4.95 -2.78
C TRP A 287 8.32 -6.24 -3.60
N SER A 288 9.21 -6.46 -4.57
CA SER A 288 9.26 -7.71 -5.35
C SER A 288 9.59 -8.96 -4.52
N TYR A 289 10.17 -8.79 -3.32
CA TYR A 289 10.43 -9.88 -2.38
C TYR A 289 9.32 -10.11 -1.37
N GLU A 290 8.25 -9.29 -1.40
CA GLU A 290 7.13 -9.39 -0.48
C GLU A 290 6.18 -10.53 -0.88
N LYS A 291 6.38 -11.71 -0.32
CA LYS A 291 5.64 -12.96 -0.58
C LYS A 291 4.12 -12.77 -0.59
N TYR A 292 3.58 -11.95 0.31
CA TYR A 292 2.14 -11.71 0.44
C TYR A 292 1.67 -10.45 -0.30
N THR A 293 2.44 -9.97 -1.27
CA THR A 293 2.08 -8.86 -2.16
C THR A 293 2.34 -9.21 -3.62
N HIS A 294 3.55 -9.71 -3.90
CA HIS A 294 4.04 -9.92 -5.26
C HIS A 294 4.06 -11.40 -5.63
N VAL A 295 3.56 -11.68 -6.82
CA VAL A 295 3.77 -12.94 -7.55
C VAL A 295 4.51 -12.58 -8.83
N PRO A 296 5.70 -13.17 -9.08
CA PRO A 296 6.51 -12.84 -10.25
C PRO A 296 5.73 -12.93 -11.56
N TYR A 297 5.93 -11.97 -12.43
CA TYR A 297 5.35 -11.97 -13.76
C TYR A 297 6.16 -12.88 -14.69
N THR A 298 5.48 -13.70 -15.47
CA THR A 298 6.10 -14.54 -16.51
C THR A 298 6.39 -13.77 -17.80
N ARG A 299 5.77 -12.59 -17.94
CA ARG A 299 5.95 -11.65 -19.06
C ARG A 299 5.74 -10.22 -18.57
N PHE A 300 6.18 -9.24 -19.34
CA PHE A 300 5.91 -7.84 -19.04
C PHE A 300 4.40 -7.57 -18.98
N LEU A 301 3.96 -6.93 -17.91
CA LEU A 301 2.61 -6.40 -17.77
C LEU A 301 2.67 -4.87 -17.74
N ALA A 302 1.87 -4.24 -18.59
CA ALA A 302 1.72 -2.79 -18.53
C ALA A 302 1.13 -2.37 -17.18
N ALA A 303 1.54 -1.21 -16.69
CA ALA A 303 0.97 -0.63 -15.47
C ALA A 303 -0.56 -0.57 -15.56
N HIS A 304 -1.24 -0.91 -14.48
CA HIS A 304 -2.70 -0.96 -14.36
C HIS A 304 -3.42 -1.90 -15.34
N LYS A 305 -2.72 -2.81 -16.03
CA LYS A 305 -3.38 -3.81 -16.89
C LYS A 305 -4.43 -4.58 -16.09
N ASN A 306 -5.63 -4.72 -16.65
CA ASN A 306 -6.81 -5.40 -16.08
C ASN A 306 -7.29 -4.86 -14.72
N ASN A 307 -6.75 -3.74 -14.25
CA ASN A 307 -7.34 -3.08 -13.09
C ASN A 307 -8.75 -2.61 -13.42
N SER A 308 -9.65 -2.64 -12.46
CA SER A 308 -11.08 -2.31 -12.63
C SER A 308 -11.85 -3.22 -13.60
N HIS A 309 -11.31 -4.39 -13.96
CA HIS A 309 -11.99 -5.30 -14.89
C HIS A 309 -13.33 -5.77 -14.33
N ALA A 310 -14.38 -5.77 -15.17
CA ALA A 310 -15.76 -6.07 -14.77
C ALA A 310 -15.93 -7.46 -14.12
N ILE A 311 -15.03 -8.39 -14.39
CA ILE A 311 -15.03 -9.73 -13.77
C ILE A 311 -14.96 -9.68 -12.25
N TYR A 312 -14.33 -8.65 -11.67
CA TYR A 312 -14.22 -8.44 -10.21
C TYR A 312 -15.49 -7.92 -9.55
N ASN A 313 -16.52 -7.57 -10.33
CA ASN A 313 -17.82 -7.17 -9.79
C ASN A 313 -18.76 -8.38 -9.61
N GLN A 314 -18.35 -9.56 -10.06
CA GLN A 314 -19.10 -10.80 -9.87
C GLN A 314 -18.82 -11.38 -8.48
N LYS A 315 -19.79 -12.14 -7.98
CA LYS A 315 -19.64 -12.98 -6.80
C LYS A 315 -19.30 -14.40 -7.24
N TYR A 316 -18.49 -15.09 -6.49
CA TYR A 316 -18.01 -16.45 -6.78
C TYR A 316 -18.41 -17.41 -5.67
N MET A 317 -18.16 -18.71 -5.84
CA MET A 317 -18.46 -19.75 -4.84
C MET A 317 -19.92 -19.64 -4.34
N ASN A 318 -20.87 -19.75 -5.25
CA ASN A 318 -22.31 -19.59 -4.98
C ASN A 318 -22.63 -18.29 -4.19
N ASN A 319 -22.08 -17.16 -4.64
CA ASN A 319 -22.21 -15.83 -4.04
C ASN A 319 -21.54 -15.65 -2.67
N LYS A 320 -20.68 -16.58 -2.24
CA LYS A 320 -20.00 -16.52 -0.93
C LYS A 320 -18.58 -15.98 -0.99
N LEU A 321 -18.07 -15.59 -2.18
CA LEU A 321 -16.76 -14.95 -2.34
C LEU A 321 -16.90 -13.66 -3.15
N ILE A 322 -16.42 -12.56 -2.59
CA ILE A 322 -16.27 -11.24 -3.25
C ILE A 322 -14.78 -10.90 -3.35
N ILE A 323 -14.35 -10.39 -4.51
CA ILE A 323 -12.98 -9.90 -4.73
C ILE A 323 -12.99 -8.38 -4.64
N ALA A 324 -12.27 -7.84 -3.65
CA ALA A 324 -12.37 -6.43 -3.23
C ALA A 324 -11.02 -5.73 -3.03
N GLY A 325 -9.93 -6.23 -3.61
CA GLY A 325 -8.62 -5.56 -3.56
C GLY A 325 -8.64 -4.18 -4.23
N SER A 326 -7.68 -3.32 -3.92
CA SER A 326 -7.60 -1.97 -4.52
C SER A 326 -7.54 -2.00 -6.04
N GLU A 327 -6.98 -3.06 -6.65
CA GLU A 327 -6.94 -3.27 -8.10
C GLU A 327 -8.33 -3.43 -8.71
N THR A 328 -9.35 -3.78 -7.92
CA THR A 328 -10.72 -4.01 -8.37
C THR A 328 -11.62 -2.77 -8.26
N ALA A 329 -11.10 -1.66 -7.74
CA ALA A 329 -11.83 -0.39 -7.65
C ALA A 329 -12.14 0.16 -9.05
N SER A 330 -13.32 0.74 -9.23
CA SER A 330 -13.73 1.35 -10.51
C SER A 330 -12.94 2.62 -10.85
N GLN A 331 -12.43 3.30 -9.84
CA GLN A 331 -11.61 4.50 -9.96
C GLN A 331 -10.39 4.39 -9.05
N TYR A 332 -9.28 4.98 -9.46
CA TYR A 332 -8.00 4.98 -8.71
C TYR A 332 -7.54 3.57 -8.32
N ALA A 333 -7.77 2.58 -9.19
CA ALA A 333 -7.42 1.20 -8.92
C ALA A 333 -5.91 1.03 -8.62
N GLY A 334 -5.59 0.30 -7.57
CA GLY A 334 -4.23 0.11 -7.07
C GLY A 334 -3.74 1.17 -6.07
N TYR A 335 -4.40 2.33 -5.98
CA TYR A 335 -4.05 3.42 -5.06
C TYR A 335 -4.81 3.31 -3.72
N MET A 336 -4.41 4.11 -2.72
CA MET A 336 -5.11 4.21 -1.42
C MET A 336 -6.56 4.67 -1.60
N GLU A 337 -6.79 5.65 -2.47
CA GLU A 337 -8.14 6.12 -2.82
C GLU A 337 -9.01 4.98 -3.34
N GLY A 338 -8.49 4.19 -4.28
CA GLY A 338 -9.20 3.02 -4.80
C GLY A 338 -9.49 1.96 -3.74
N ALA A 339 -8.58 1.77 -2.78
CA ALA A 339 -8.80 0.86 -1.66
C ALA A 339 -9.99 1.27 -0.79
N VAL A 340 -10.09 2.57 -0.45
CA VAL A 340 -11.20 3.11 0.34
C VAL A 340 -12.51 3.04 -0.46
N ARG A 341 -12.50 3.49 -1.73
CA ARG A 341 -13.70 3.42 -2.60
C ARG A 341 -14.22 2.00 -2.76
N ARG A 342 -13.31 1.03 -2.94
CA ARG A 342 -13.73 -0.37 -3.09
C ARG A 342 -14.33 -0.92 -1.82
N ALA A 343 -13.76 -0.61 -0.66
CA ALA A 343 -14.33 -0.98 0.63
C ALA A 343 -15.77 -0.45 0.79
N SER A 344 -15.98 0.85 0.50
CA SER A 344 -17.32 1.47 0.56
C SER A 344 -18.30 0.81 -0.41
N SER A 345 -17.90 0.60 -1.68
CA SER A 345 -18.80 -0.02 -2.68
C SER A 345 -19.18 -1.47 -2.34
N VAL A 346 -18.28 -2.21 -1.69
CA VAL A 346 -18.57 -3.57 -1.22
C VAL A 346 -19.50 -3.54 -0.01
N PHE A 347 -19.27 -2.61 0.91
CA PHE A 347 -20.17 -2.38 2.05
C PHE A 347 -21.60 -2.08 1.58
N ASP A 348 -21.79 -1.14 0.65
CA ASP A 348 -23.09 -0.79 0.07
C ASP A 348 -23.77 -2.01 -0.59
N CYS A 349 -22.98 -2.81 -1.34
CA CYS A 349 -23.49 -4.03 -1.99
C CYS A 349 -23.97 -5.09 -0.99
N ILE A 350 -23.32 -5.21 0.17
CA ILE A 350 -23.69 -6.19 1.20
C ILE A 350 -24.93 -5.72 1.96
N THR A 351 -24.97 -4.45 2.36
CA THR A 351 -26.05 -3.90 3.18
C THR A 351 -27.34 -3.66 2.40
N ALA A 352 -27.27 -3.41 1.08
CA ALA A 352 -28.45 -3.28 0.24
C ALA A 352 -29.30 -4.55 0.17
N ILE A 353 -28.74 -5.72 0.47
CA ILE A 353 -29.45 -7.01 0.44
C ILE A 353 -30.31 -7.21 1.69
N GLU A 354 -29.99 -6.53 2.81
CA GLU A 354 -30.78 -6.64 4.06
C GLU A 354 -32.10 -5.84 4.03
N HIS A 355 -32.29 -4.99 3.03
CA HIS A 355 -33.47 -4.12 2.91
C HIS A 355 -34.51 -4.64 1.89
N ILE A 356 -34.31 -5.86 1.35
CA ILE A 356 -35.25 -6.55 0.46
C ILE A 356 -35.83 -7.77 1.17
#